data_a19292f6c7015e4c9813737daeea09c1
#
_entry.id   a19292f6c7015e4c9813737daeea09c1
#
_cell.length_a   1.000
_cell.length_b   1.000
_cell.length_c   1.000
_cell.angle_alpha   90.00
_cell.angle_beta   90.00
_cell.angle_gamma   90.00
#
_symmetry.space_group_name_H-M   'P 1'
#
loop_
_entity.id
_entity.type
_entity.pdbx_description
1 polymer ?
#
loop_
_entity_poly.entity_id
_entity_poly.type
_entity_poly.pdbx_seq_one_letter_code
_entity_poly.pdbx_strand_id
1 'polypeptide(L)'
;MDHLKALLRRRVRRAVAALDACTRTAEARALCHRLGQSAVWQSARTLCLYAPLRDEPDLRPLWDQALAEGKTLALPRWDPARGRYVAALVRDPASDLVPGRYGVPEPRPDQPVLPWEQIDCMVVPGIAFDRQGGRLGRGAGHYDRILAALSAFRCGVAFTCQIVEAVPVEDHDARMDAVVTATEWIVCPQRSQQRL
;
A
#
# COMPACT_ATOMS: atom_id res chain seq x y z
N MET A 1 -17.06 -17.00 4.67
CA MET A 1 -15.86 -16.23 4.38
C MET A 1 -15.82 -14.92 5.19
N ASP A 2 -16.84 -14.08 5.17
CA ASP A 2 -16.87 -12.77 5.85
C ASP A 2 -16.63 -12.81 7.35
N HIS A 3 -17.18 -13.81 8.04
CA HIS A 3 -16.97 -13.98 9.48
C HIS A 3 -15.49 -14.22 9.82
N LEU A 4 -14.79 -15.06 9.04
CA LEU A 4 -13.35 -15.31 9.21
C LEU A 4 -12.52 -14.05 8.93
N LYS A 5 -12.84 -13.32 7.85
CA LYS A 5 -12.22 -12.03 7.54
C LYS A 5 -12.43 -11.02 8.69
N ALA A 6 -13.61 -10.98 9.30
CA ALA A 6 -13.91 -10.09 10.42
C ALA A 6 -13.13 -10.46 11.71
N LEU A 7 -13.04 -11.74 12.04
CA LEU A 7 -12.26 -12.24 13.19
C LEU A 7 -10.77 -11.91 13.01
N LEU A 8 -10.22 -12.15 11.81
CA LEU A 8 -8.83 -11.87 11.51
C LEU A 8 -8.52 -10.37 11.61
N ARG A 9 -9.40 -9.49 11.05
CA ARG A 9 -9.25 -8.03 11.20
C ARG A 9 -9.18 -7.62 12.67
N ARG A 10 -10.08 -8.17 13.51
CA ARG A 10 -10.10 -7.85 14.95
C ARG A 10 -8.83 -8.30 15.66
N ARG A 11 -8.35 -9.52 15.37
CA ARG A 11 -7.11 -10.05 15.95
C ARG A 11 -5.92 -9.19 15.60
N VAL A 12 -5.71 -8.90 14.31
CA VAL A 12 -4.55 -8.16 13.85
C VAL A 12 -4.59 -6.69 14.28
N ARG A 13 -5.75 -6.04 14.26
CA ARG A 13 -5.88 -4.66 14.80
C ARG A 13 -5.51 -4.58 16.26
N ARG A 14 -5.83 -5.60 17.07
CA ARG A 14 -5.40 -5.65 18.48
C ARG A 14 -3.88 -5.78 18.59
N ALA A 15 -3.24 -6.61 17.75
CA ALA A 15 -1.80 -6.76 17.73
C ALA A 15 -1.10 -5.44 17.36
N VAL A 16 -1.58 -4.75 16.32
CA VAL A 16 -1.06 -3.43 15.92
C VAL A 16 -1.30 -2.39 17.02
N ALA A 17 -2.47 -2.39 17.68
CA ALA A 17 -2.77 -1.46 18.77
C ALA A 17 -1.88 -1.68 20.01
N ALA A 18 -1.38 -2.90 20.21
CA ALA A 18 -0.47 -3.24 21.31
C ALA A 18 0.98 -2.78 21.06
N LEU A 19 1.35 -2.43 19.82
CA LEU A 19 2.67 -1.84 19.54
C LEU A 19 2.73 -0.43 20.14
N ASP A 20 3.77 -0.15 20.92
CA ASP A 20 4.05 1.20 21.39
C ASP A 20 4.53 2.13 20.25
N ALA A 21 4.57 3.43 20.51
CA ALA A 21 4.94 4.43 19.51
C ALA A 21 6.40 4.28 19.03
N CYS A 22 7.31 3.88 19.93
CA CYS A 22 8.72 3.68 19.60
C CYS A 22 8.88 2.51 18.63
N THR A 23 8.27 1.37 18.94
CA THR A 23 8.28 0.17 18.09
C THR A 23 7.67 0.46 16.73
N ARG A 24 6.51 1.14 16.65
CA ARG A 24 5.90 1.52 15.36
C ARG A 24 6.82 2.38 14.52
N THR A 25 7.46 3.38 15.15
CA THR A 25 8.38 4.27 14.43
C THR A 25 9.62 3.53 13.95
N ALA A 26 10.20 2.65 14.78
CA ALA A 26 11.35 1.84 14.43
C ALA A 26 11.04 0.87 13.28
N GLU A 27 9.90 0.15 13.36
CA GLU A 27 9.48 -0.76 12.30
C GLU A 27 9.19 -0.02 10.98
N ALA A 28 8.50 1.13 11.03
CA ALA A 28 8.22 1.93 9.84
C ALA A 28 9.51 2.43 9.17
N ARG A 29 10.49 2.90 9.95
CA ARG A 29 11.79 3.32 9.42
C ARG A 29 12.55 2.17 8.77
N ALA A 30 12.64 1.02 9.44
CA ALA A 30 13.32 -0.16 8.92
C ALA A 30 12.66 -0.67 7.64
N LEU A 31 11.33 -0.67 7.60
CA LEU A 31 10.54 -1.00 6.40
C LEU A 31 10.84 -0.02 5.25
N CYS A 32 10.78 1.29 5.49
CA CYS A 32 11.08 2.30 4.48
C CYS A 32 12.50 2.15 3.94
N HIS A 33 13.49 1.95 4.82
CA HIS A 33 14.87 1.70 4.40
C HIS A 33 14.95 0.45 3.51
N ARG A 34 14.34 -0.67 3.90
CA ARG A 34 14.36 -1.92 3.14
C ARG A 34 13.70 -1.76 1.77
N LEU A 35 12.55 -1.10 1.70
CA LEU A 35 11.85 -0.85 0.43
C LEU A 35 12.66 0.10 -0.47
N GLY A 36 13.16 1.21 0.07
CA GLY A 36 13.95 2.18 -0.69
C GLY A 36 15.29 1.64 -1.23
N GLN A 37 15.82 0.58 -0.63
CA GLN A 37 17.03 -0.12 -1.12
C GLN A 37 16.73 -1.30 -2.05
N SER A 38 15.46 -1.63 -2.28
CA SER A 38 15.09 -2.78 -3.10
C SER A 38 15.31 -2.54 -4.60
N ALA A 39 15.57 -3.62 -5.35
CA ALA A 39 15.68 -3.56 -6.81
C ALA A 39 14.40 -3.02 -7.46
N VAL A 40 13.23 -3.32 -6.88
CA VAL A 40 11.93 -2.81 -7.34
C VAL A 40 11.87 -1.30 -7.22
N TRP A 41 12.28 -0.73 -6.07
CA TRP A 41 12.33 0.71 -5.88
C TRP A 41 13.32 1.37 -6.85
N GLN A 42 14.52 0.80 -6.99
CA GLN A 42 15.57 1.37 -7.82
C GLN A 42 15.18 1.41 -9.31
N SER A 43 14.48 0.38 -9.79
CA SER A 43 14.04 0.29 -11.19
C SER A 43 12.80 1.12 -11.50
N ALA A 44 11.92 1.36 -10.51
CA ALA A 44 10.67 2.10 -10.69
C ALA A 44 10.94 3.59 -10.93
N ARG A 45 10.31 4.16 -11.93
CA ARG A 45 10.30 5.61 -12.23
C ARG A 45 9.05 6.27 -11.67
N THR A 46 7.93 5.57 -11.69
CA THR A 46 6.63 6.06 -11.22
C THR A 46 6.13 5.19 -10.07
N LEU A 47 6.01 5.79 -8.91
CA LEU A 47 5.59 5.14 -7.67
C LEU A 47 4.20 5.63 -7.27
N CYS A 48 3.30 4.70 -6.91
CA CYS A 48 2.07 5.04 -6.21
C CYS A 48 2.20 4.57 -4.76
N LEU A 49 2.34 5.52 -3.85
CA LEU A 49 2.39 5.27 -2.41
C LEU A 49 1.04 5.59 -1.78
N TYR A 50 0.91 5.52 -0.46
CA TYR A 50 -0.30 5.92 0.26
C TYR A 50 0.02 6.91 1.37
N ALA A 51 -0.96 7.72 1.76
CA ALA A 51 -0.91 8.53 2.97
C ALA A 51 -1.35 7.67 4.16
N PRO A 52 -0.50 7.49 5.19
CA PRO A 52 -0.73 6.49 6.23
C PRO A 52 -1.85 6.90 7.18
N LEU A 53 -2.69 5.93 7.55
CA LEU A 53 -3.56 6.00 8.70
C LEU A 53 -2.75 5.74 9.99
N ARG A 54 -3.35 6.03 11.15
CA ARG A 54 -2.68 5.88 12.46
C ARG A 54 -2.20 4.45 12.76
N ASP A 55 -2.85 3.45 12.18
CA ASP A 55 -2.56 2.03 12.36
C ASP A 55 -1.83 1.41 11.16
N GLU A 56 -1.23 2.25 10.31
CA GLU A 56 -0.44 1.86 9.15
C GLU A 56 1.01 2.32 9.30
N PRO A 57 1.98 1.64 8.68
CA PRO A 57 3.36 2.11 8.63
C PRO A 57 3.47 3.48 7.98
N ASP A 58 4.24 4.38 8.58
CA ASP A 58 4.46 5.72 8.05
C ASP A 58 5.43 5.68 6.86
N LEU A 59 4.92 5.98 5.66
CA LEU A 59 5.69 6.00 4.42
C LEU A 59 6.16 7.39 3.98
N ARG A 60 5.89 8.44 4.76
CA ARG A 60 6.31 9.80 4.38
C ARG A 60 7.80 9.93 4.08
N PRO A 61 8.72 9.23 4.78
CA PRO A 61 10.13 9.24 4.40
C PRO A 61 10.40 8.74 2.98
N LEU A 62 9.56 7.83 2.46
CA LEU A 62 9.67 7.35 1.07
C LEU A 62 9.11 8.34 0.06
N TRP A 63 8.19 9.24 0.44
CA TRP A 63 7.75 10.33 -0.43
C TRP A 63 8.92 11.28 -0.70
N ASP A 64 9.59 11.71 0.38
CA ASP A 64 10.75 12.60 0.30
C ASP A 64 11.88 11.96 -0.50
N GLN A 65 12.15 10.67 -0.27
CA GLN A 65 13.16 9.91 -1.01
C GLN A 65 12.80 9.83 -2.51
N ALA A 66 11.56 9.50 -2.87
CA ALA A 66 11.12 9.41 -4.26
C ALA A 66 11.33 10.73 -5.01
N LEU A 67 10.92 11.83 -4.38
CA LEU A 67 11.06 13.17 -4.95
C LEU A 67 12.53 13.59 -5.06
N ALA A 68 13.35 13.32 -4.06
CA ALA A 68 14.79 13.59 -4.08
C ALA A 68 15.54 12.79 -5.17
N GLU A 69 15.09 11.56 -5.45
CA GLU A 69 15.61 10.72 -6.52
C GLU A 69 15.06 11.07 -7.92
N GLY A 70 14.21 12.11 -8.03
CA GLY A 70 13.59 12.52 -9.29
C GLY A 70 12.54 11.56 -9.84
N LYS A 71 11.99 10.69 -8.98
CA LYS A 71 10.91 9.78 -9.37
C LYS A 71 9.57 10.51 -9.38
N THR A 72 8.65 10.01 -10.18
CA THR A 72 7.26 10.46 -10.17
C THR A 72 6.53 9.84 -9.00
N LEU A 73 6.05 10.67 -8.07
CA LEU A 73 5.24 10.26 -6.93
C LEU A 73 3.75 10.51 -7.21
N ALA A 74 2.93 9.49 -7.01
CA ALA A 74 1.47 9.59 -6.98
C ALA A 74 0.91 9.05 -5.67
N LEU A 75 -0.23 9.61 -5.24
CA LEU A 75 -1.02 9.07 -4.14
C LEU A 75 -2.47 8.82 -4.61
N PRO A 76 -3.17 7.84 -4.03
CA PRO A 76 -4.59 7.66 -4.29
C PRO A 76 -5.38 8.89 -3.84
N ARG A 77 -6.25 9.41 -4.70
CA ARG A 77 -7.21 10.47 -4.43
C ARG A 77 -8.62 9.99 -4.78
N TRP A 78 -9.58 10.27 -3.91
CA TRP A 78 -10.98 10.00 -4.22
C TRP A 78 -11.49 10.95 -5.30
N ASP A 79 -12.04 10.40 -6.37
CA ASP A 79 -12.72 11.16 -7.43
C ASP A 79 -14.24 10.99 -7.27
N PRO A 80 -14.95 12.00 -6.74
CA PRO A 80 -16.38 11.91 -6.49
C PRO A 80 -17.20 11.80 -7.78
N ALA A 81 -16.71 12.38 -8.90
CA ALA A 81 -17.40 12.31 -10.18
C ALA A 81 -17.37 10.91 -10.78
N ARG A 82 -16.28 10.17 -10.53
CA ARG A 82 -16.11 8.79 -11.01
C ARG A 82 -16.48 7.73 -9.96
N GLY A 83 -16.72 8.13 -8.70
CA GLY A 83 -17.01 7.20 -7.60
C GLY A 83 -15.88 6.20 -7.30
N ARG A 84 -14.62 6.56 -7.61
CA ARG A 84 -13.44 5.69 -7.46
C ARG A 84 -12.18 6.48 -7.11
N TYR A 85 -11.17 5.77 -6.64
CA TYR A 85 -9.83 6.35 -6.50
C TYR A 85 -9.12 6.46 -7.84
N VAL A 86 -8.32 7.52 -7.98
CA VAL A 86 -7.40 7.80 -9.09
C VAL A 86 -6.01 8.01 -8.53
N ALA A 87 -4.96 7.77 -9.32
CA ALA A 87 -3.59 8.10 -8.95
C ALA A 87 -3.35 9.57 -9.31
N ALA A 88 -3.13 10.44 -8.33
CA ALA A 88 -2.86 11.85 -8.56
C ALA A 88 -1.43 12.21 -8.16
N LEU A 89 -0.79 13.06 -8.99
CA LEU A 89 0.60 13.49 -8.79
C LEU A 89 0.78 14.27 -7.50
N VAL A 90 1.94 14.08 -6.88
CA VAL A 90 2.45 14.89 -5.78
C VAL A 90 3.87 15.30 -6.11
N ARG A 91 4.13 16.60 -6.13
CA ARG A 91 5.46 17.19 -6.36
C ARG A 91 6.03 17.83 -5.10
N ASP A 92 5.13 18.39 -4.29
CA ASP A 92 5.43 18.95 -2.99
C ASP A 92 4.32 18.55 -2.00
N PRO A 93 4.59 17.61 -1.09
CA PRO A 93 3.59 17.17 -0.10
C PRO A 93 3.04 18.29 0.78
N ALA A 94 3.80 19.39 0.98
CA ALA A 94 3.35 20.50 1.82
C ALA A 94 2.26 21.34 1.16
N SER A 95 2.30 21.49 -0.17
CA SER A 95 1.35 22.33 -0.93
C SER A 95 0.30 21.51 -1.70
N ASP A 96 0.64 20.28 -2.09
CA ASP A 96 -0.19 19.46 -2.99
C ASP A 96 -1.25 18.64 -2.26
N LEU A 97 -1.15 18.50 -0.93
CA LEU A 97 -2.06 17.69 -0.14
C LEU A 97 -3.07 18.55 0.63
N VAL A 98 -4.28 18.04 0.71
CA VAL A 98 -5.38 18.63 1.50
C VAL A 98 -6.04 17.52 2.33
N PRO A 99 -6.77 17.87 3.41
CA PRO A 99 -7.58 16.89 4.13
C PRO A 99 -8.57 16.20 3.19
N GLY A 100 -8.41 14.89 3.04
CA GLY A 100 -9.23 14.08 2.16
C GLY A 100 -10.21 13.20 2.92
N ARG A 101 -10.71 12.17 2.23
CA ARG A 101 -11.66 11.21 2.78
C ARG A 101 -11.05 10.46 3.96
N TYR A 102 -11.83 10.20 4.97
CA TYR A 102 -11.42 9.53 6.22
C TYR A 102 -10.35 10.27 7.04
N GLY A 103 -10.16 11.58 6.80
CA GLY A 103 -9.13 12.38 7.48
C GLY A 103 -7.70 12.06 7.02
N VAL A 104 -7.55 11.39 5.90
CA VAL A 104 -6.25 11.08 5.27
C VAL A 104 -5.90 12.22 4.32
N PRO A 105 -4.65 12.72 4.31
CA PRO A 105 -4.22 13.66 3.28
C PRO A 105 -4.35 13.05 1.88
N GLU A 106 -5.00 13.77 0.98
CA GLU A 106 -5.15 13.37 -0.43
C GLU A 106 -4.63 14.49 -1.34
N PRO A 107 -4.12 14.17 -2.53
CA PRO A 107 -3.75 15.20 -3.51
C PRO A 107 -4.92 16.13 -3.82
N ARG A 108 -4.63 17.41 -3.97
CA ARG A 108 -5.64 18.44 -4.33
C ARG A 108 -6.39 18.06 -5.60
N PRO A 109 -7.65 18.50 -5.76
CA PRO A 109 -8.47 18.20 -6.94
C PRO A 109 -7.84 18.62 -8.28
N ASP A 110 -7.04 19.68 -8.26
CA ASP A 110 -6.34 20.25 -9.44
C ASP A 110 -5.04 19.52 -9.79
N GLN A 111 -4.56 18.60 -8.94
CA GLN A 111 -3.38 17.83 -9.28
C GLN A 111 -3.64 16.87 -10.45
N PRO A 112 -2.69 16.75 -11.40
CA PRO A 112 -2.82 15.86 -12.54
C PRO A 112 -3.05 14.41 -12.14
N VAL A 113 -3.91 13.73 -12.88
CA VAL A 113 -4.19 12.30 -12.71
C VAL A 113 -3.33 11.49 -13.66
N LEU A 114 -2.68 10.46 -13.14
CA LEU A 114 -1.95 9.48 -13.93
C LEU A 114 -2.84 8.28 -14.24
N PRO A 115 -2.76 7.74 -15.47
CA PRO A 115 -3.28 6.41 -15.78
C PRO A 115 -2.61 5.35 -14.91
N TRP A 116 -3.36 4.34 -14.48
CA TRP A 116 -2.82 3.25 -13.65
C TRP A 116 -1.71 2.47 -14.36
N GLU A 117 -1.74 2.44 -15.69
CA GLU A 117 -0.78 1.78 -16.56
C GLU A 117 0.61 2.45 -16.55
N GLN A 118 0.70 3.69 -16.08
CA GLN A 118 1.97 4.42 -15.94
C GLN A 118 2.65 4.20 -14.59
N ILE A 119 2.00 3.48 -13.67
CA ILE A 119 2.59 3.14 -12.38
C ILE A 119 3.49 1.92 -12.55
N ASP A 120 4.75 2.02 -12.13
CA ASP A 120 5.70 0.90 -12.14
C ASP A 120 5.58 0.05 -10.87
N CYS A 121 5.41 0.71 -9.72
CA CYS A 121 5.25 0.04 -8.44
C CYS A 121 4.19 0.74 -7.59
N MET A 122 3.26 -0.04 -7.06
CA MET A 122 2.27 0.41 -6.09
C MET A 122 2.53 -0.19 -4.73
N VAL A 123 2.68 0.68 -3.72
CA VAL A 123 2.78 0.27 -2.32
C VAL A 123 1.38 0.22 -1.72
N VAL A 124 1.03 -0.94 -1.17
CA VAL A 124 -0.35 -1.29 -0.82
C VAL A 124 -0.47 -1.52 0.69
N PRO A 125 -1.33 -0.76 1.38
CA PRO A 125 -1.62 -1.01 2.80
C PRO A 125 -2.59 -2.18 2.97
N GLY A 126 -2.58 -2.77 4.17
CA GLY A 126 -3.50 -3.83 4.54
C GLY A 126 -3.63 -3.98 6.05
N ILE A 127 -4.66 -4.71 6.48
CA ILE A 127 -4.81 -5.13 7.88
C ILE A 127 -3.92 -6.34 8.16
N ALA A 128 -3.86 -7.29 7.23
CA ALA A 128 -3.01 -8.47 7.33
C ALA A 128 -2.53 -8.91 5.96
N PHE A 129 -1.40 -9.58 5.94
CA PHE A 129 -0.83 -10.21 4.76
C PHE A 129 -0.35 -11.62 5.10
N ASP A 130 -0.30 -12.49 4.11
CA ASP A 130 0.34 -13.80 4.22
C ASP A 130 1.51 -13.93 3.23
N ARG A 131 2.28 -15.00 3.39
CA ARG A 131 3.46 -15.29 2.56
C ARG A 131 3.12 -15.72 1.13
N GLN A 132 1.84 -15.95 0.85
CA GLN A 132 1.32 -16.31 -0.47
C GLN A 132 0.81 -15.06 -1.25
N GLY A 133 1.01 -13.86 -0.68
CA GLY A 133 0.55 -12.61 -1.26
C GLY A 133 -0.91 -12.29 -0.98
N GLY A 134 -1.57 -13.06 -0.13
CA GLY A 134 -2.91 -12.76 0.34
C GLY A 134 -2.93 -11.45 1.13
N ARG A 135 -3.90 -10.59 0.87
CA ARG A 135 -4.08 -9.30 1.53
C ARG A 135 -5.48 -9.17 2.11
N LEU A 136 -5.57 -8.82 3.38
CA LEU A 136 -6.83 -8.47 4.04
C LEU A 136 -6.94 -6.94 4.14
N GLY A 137 -7.84 -6.36 3.36
CA GLY A 137 -8.15 -4.94 3.42
C GLY A 137 -9.14 -4.58 4.54
N ARG A 138 -9.49 -3.29 4.63
CA ARG A 138 -10.42 -2.75 5.63
C ARG A 138 -11.90 -3.10 5.38
N GLY A 139 -12.23 -3.63 4.19
CA GLY A 139 -13.58 -4.11 3.83
C GLY A 139 -14.36 -3.20 2.86
N ALA A 140 -13.84 -2.03 2.50
CA ALA A 140 -14.50 -1.14 1.53
C ALA A 140 -14.23 -1.48 0.05
N GLY A 141 -13.33 -2.44 -0.23
CA GLY A 141 -12.99 -2.90 -1.58
C GLY A 141 -12.29 -1.85 -2.46
N HIS A 142 -11.79 -0.73 -1.89
CA HIS A 142 -11.17 0.32 -2.69
C HIS A 142 -9.89 -0.14 -3.38
N TYR A 143 -8.99 -0.78 -2.61
CA TYR A 143 -7.74 -1.30 -3.18
C TYR A 143 -7.98 -2.47 -4.13
N ASP A 144 -8.98 -3.30 -3.90
CA ASP A 144 -9.27 -4.42 -4.78
C ASP A 144 -9.67 -3.94 -6.18
N ARG A 145 -10.45 -2.84 -6.26
CA ARG A 145 -10.79 -2.17 -7.52
C ARG A 145 -9.57 -1.53 -8.21
N ILE A 146 -8.67 -0.89 -7.45
CA ILE A 146 -7.42 -0.32 -7.99
C ILE A 146 -6.54 -1.44 -8.53
N LEU A 147 -6.32 -2.47 -7.72
CA LEU A 147 -5.42 -3.57 -8.05
C LEU A 147 -5.92 -4.43 -9.22
N ALA A 148 -7.24 -4.48 -9.46
CA ALA A 148 -7.80 -5.16 -10.63
C ALA A 148 -7.42 -4.47 -11.95
N ALA A 149 -7.22 -3.14 -11.93
CA ALA A 149 -6.83 -2.35 -13.10
C ALA A 149 -5.31 -2.16 -13.22
N LEU A 150 -4.52 -2.66 -12.25
CA LEU A 150 -3.10 -2.37 -12.13
C LEU A 150 -2.24 -3.50 -12.70
N SER A 151 -1.35 -3.17 -13.63
CA SER A 151 -0.30 -4.07 -14.13
C SER A 151 1.04 -3.92 -13.40
N ALA A 152 1.18 -2.86 -12.58
CA ALA A 152 2.38 -2.55 -11.82
C ALA A 152 2.74 -3.62 -10.77
N PHE A 153 3.99 -3.59 -10.31
CA PHE A 153 4.44 -4.39 -9.17
C PHE A 153 3.65 -3.97 -7.90
N ARG A 154 3.07 -4.94 -7.22
CA ARG A 154 2.22 -4.77 -6.03
C ARG A 154 3.01 -5.11 -4.78
N CYS A 155 3.46 -4.10 -4.07
CA CYS A 155 4.25 -4.25 -2.85
C CYS A 155 3.39 -4.01 -1.62
N GLY A 156 3.01 -5.07 -0.91
CA GLY A 156 2.36 -4.95 0.39
C GLY A 156 3.35 -4.44 1.43
N VAL A 157 2.92 -3.56 2.34
CA VAL A 157 3.72 -3.11 3.48
C VAL A 157 2.98 -3.33 4.79
N ALA A 158 3.71 -3.80 5.80
CA ALA A 158 3.11 -4.27 7.03
C ALA A 158 4.06 -4.10 8.23
N PHE A 159 3.51 -3.84 9.41
CA PHE A 159 4.21 -4.17 10.64
C PHE A 159 4.41 -5.68 10.76
N THR A 160 5.46 -6.10 11.43
CA THR A 160 5.79 -7.54 11.56
C THR A 160 4.62 -8.37 12.10
N CYS A 161 3.84 -7.82 13.03
CA CYS A 161 2.67 -8.49 13.61
C CYS A 161 1.46 -8.63 12.66
N GLN A 162 1.51 -8.02 11.48
CA GLN A 162 0.46 -8.12 10.46
C GLN A 162 0.67 -9.30 9.48
N ILE A 163 1.82 -9.99 9.58
CA ILE A 163 2.06 -11.22 8.80
C ILE A 163 1.35 -12.37 9.52
N VAL A 164 0.49 -13.04 8.79
CA VAL A 164 -0.31 -14.16 9.29
C VAL A 164 -0.04 -15.44 8.47
N GLU A 165 -0.44 -16.58 9.00
CA GLU A 165 -0.27 -17.88 8.33
C GLU A 165 -1.04 -17.92 7.00
N ALA A 166 -2.31 -17.51 7.02
CA ALA A 166 -3.15 -17.44 5.82
C ALA A 166 -4.17 -16.32 5.94
N VAL A 167 -4.38 -15.60 4.85
CA VAL A 167 -5.47 -14.65 4.66
C VAL A 167 -6.61 -15.36 3.92
N PRO A 168 -7.86 -15.30 4.41
CA PRO A 168 -9.00 -15.79 3.65
C PRO A 168 -9.17 -14.97 2.36
N VAL A 169 -8.79 -15.52 1.22
CA VAL A 169 -8.88 -14.89 -0.10
C VAL A 169 -9.92 -15.58 -0.97
N GLU A 170 -10.49 -14.84 -1.89
CA GLU A 170 -11.36 -15.33 -2.96
C GLU A 170 -10.59 -15.27 -4.29
N ASP A 171 -11.04 -15.97 -5.32
CA ASP A 171 -10.32 -16.08 -6.60
C ASP A 171 -10.11 -14.72 -7.29
N HIS A 172 -10.99 -13.76 -7.02
CA HIS A 172 -10.92 -12.40 -7.56
C HIS A 172 -10.07 -11.44 -6.71
N ASP A 173 -9.65 -11.84 -5.51
CA ASP A 173 -8.82 -11.00 -4.65
C ASP A 173 -7.42 -10.83 -5.26
N ALA A 174 -6.98 -9.58 -5.40
CA ALA A 174 -5.67 -9.28 -5.95
C ALA A 174 -4.56 -9.65 -4.94
N ARG A 175 -3.61 -10.46 -5.40
CA ARG A 175 -2.43 -10.84 -4.60
C ARG A 175 -1.31 -9.85 -4.76
N MET A 176 -0.45 -9.76 -3.73
CA MET A 176 0.79 -9.00 -3.75
C MET A 176 1.89 -9.80 -4.46
N ASP A 177 2.81 -9.09 -5.13
CA ASP A 177 4.04 -9.68 -5.69
C ASP A 177 5.13 -9.81 -4.63
N ALA A 178 5.14 -8.89 -3.66
CA ALA A 178 5.96 -8.97 -2.45
C ALA A 178 5.25 -8.32 -1.26
N VAL A 179 5.68 -8.70 -0.05
CA VAL A 179 5.31 -8.01 1.19
C VAL A 179 6.56 -7.63 1.96
N VAL A 180 6.64 -6.37 2.41
CA VAL A 180 7.79 -5.83 3.13
C VAL A 180 7.41 -5.53 4.57
N THR A 181 8.25 -5.99 5.49
CA THR A 181 8.20 -5.64 6.91
C THR A 181 9.52 -5.02 7.37
N ALA A 182 9.60 -4.66 8.62
CA ALA A 182 10.85 -4.22 9.23
C ALA A 182 11.97 -5.28 9.14
N THR A 183 11.62 -6.55 9.18
CA THR A 183 12.57 -7.66 9.33
C THR A 183 12.83 -8.42 8.04
N GLU A 184 11.89 -8.44 7.09
CA GLU A 184 11.99 -9.31 5.90
C GLU A 184 11.37 -8.69 4.64
N TRP A 185 11.85 -9.17 3.50
CA TRP A 185 11.26 -9.01 2.18
C TRP A 185 10.70 -10.35 1.75
N ILE A 186 9.38 -10.47 1.74
CA ILE A 186 8.67 -11.70 1.39
C ILE A 186 8.34 -11.64 -0.11
N VAL A 187 9.00 -12.45 -0.92
CA VAL A 187 8.63 -12.66 -2.33
C VAL A 187 7.43 -13.59 -2.36
N CYS A 188 6.34 -13.15 -2.92
CA CYS A 188 5.14 -13.97 -3.04
C CYS A 188 5.21 -14.83 -4.32
N PRO A 189 4.64 -16.05 -4.33
CA PRO A 189 4.58 -16.88 -5.51
C PRO A 189 3.91 -16.14 -6.67
N GLN A 190 4.57 -16.05 -7.83
CA GLN A 190 4.00 -15.43 -9.01
C GLN A 190 2.72 -16.17 -9.43
N ARG A 191 1.72 -15.43 -9.86
CA ARG A 191 0.58 -16.02 -10.57
C ARG A 191 1.12 -16.75 -11.78
N SER A 192 0.82 -18.03 -11.89
CA SER A 192 0.85 -18.70 -13.19
C SER A 192 -0.01 -17.84 -14.11
N GLN A 193 0.61 -17.19 -15.10
CA GLN A 193 -0.12 -16.48 -16.13
C GLN A 193 -0.96 -17.50 -16.88
N GLN A 194 -2.18 -17.71 -16.44
CA GLN A 194 -3.22 -18.25 -17.33
C GLN A 194 -3.56 -17.12 -18.30
N ARG A 195 -2.72 -16.97 -19.33
CA ARG A 195 -3.14 -16.36 -20.58
C ARG A 195 -3.97 -17.43 -21.30
N LEU A 196 -5.27 -17.26 -21.30
CA LEU A 196 -6.16 -17.82 -22.30
C LEU A 196 -6.25 -16.84 -23.47
#